data_50651e20e9dc06b35cb191d8caeb4826
#
_entry.id   50651e20e9dc06b35cb191d8caeb4826
#
_cell.length_a   1.000
_cell.length_b   1.000
_cell.length_c   1.000
_cell.angle_alpha   90.00
_cell.angle_beta   90.00
_cell.angle_gamma   90.00
#
_symmetry.space_group_name_H-M   'P 1'
#
loop_
_entity.id
_entity.type
_entity.pdbx_description
1 polymer ?
#
loop_
_entity_poly.entity_id
_entity_poly.type
_entity_poly.pdbx_seq_one_letter_code
_entity_poly.pdbx_strand_id
1 'polypeptide(L)'
;MTLRVKGSSNVLRIRWIPRYTLLERAMHWLHTATFVPLAITGFIMYTPWLQSLAQGESGQLIRLWHRIFAIGFGVVPITYVIFQPRRAIMSFKEFMFGRDDIEWAKNAVAYYLLGKHGVMPPQGRFNTGEKMNGLIMILSWIVFAITGLGMWFYNVLGLSAGLFQWMVFFHDLAFIVSVSMFFIHFFLAVVHPLMWQGLVSIRFGYTSASYAAEHHAKWYYGEKRAKEMWEQARKEGH
;
A
#
# COMPACT_ATOMS: atom_id res chain seq x y z
N MET A 1 14.46 18.58 12.74
CA MET A 1 14.78 19.52 11.65
C MET A 1 13.82 20.69 11.76
N THR A 2 14.34 21.91 11.92
CA THR A 2 13.52 23.11 12.14
C THR A 2 13.62 23.97 10.87
N LEU A 3 12.52 24.12 10.14
CA LEU A 3 12.43 25.04 9.00
C LEU A 3 12.03 26.43 9.52
N ARG A 4 12.84 27.44 9.24
CA ARG A 4 12.56 28.84 9.58
C ARG A 4 11.90 29.52 8.38
N VAL A 5 10.62 29.89 8.47
CA VAL A 5 9.96 30.72 7.47
C VAL A 5 10.10 32.18 7.91
N LYS A 6 10.81 32.99 7.10
CA LYS A 6 11.02 34.42 7.34
C LYS A 6 9.75 35.18 6.97
N GLY A 7 9.07 35.81 7.92
CA GLY A 7 7.96 36.72 7.61
C GLY A 7 7.00 37.07 8.74
N SER A 8 7.16 36.54 9.92
CA SER A 8 6.36 36.93 11.10
C SER A 8 7.14 36.55 12.36
N SER A 9 7.00 37.35 13.42
CA SER A 9 7.63 37.12 14.72
C SER A 9 7.24 35.80 15.41
N ASN A 10 6.32 35.04 14.83
CA ASN A 10 5.97 33.68 15.25
C ASN A 10 6.64 32.65 14.33
N VAL A 11 7.75 32.08 14.77
CA VAL A 11 8.38 30.92 14.12
C VAL A 11 7.47 29.71 14.36
N LEU A 12 6.71 29.31 13.36
CA LEU A 12 5.96 28.05 13.39
C LEU A 12 6.96 26.90 13.43
N ARG A 13 7.10 26.28 14.61
CA ARG A 13 7.93 25.08 14.80
C ARG A 13 7.11 23.85 14.42
N ILE A 14 7.37 23.27 13.24
CA ILE A 14 6.80 21.98 12.87
C ILE A 14 7.45 20.90 13.71
N ARG A 15 6.67 20.24 14.55
CA ARG A 15 7.12 19.07 15.33
C ARG A 15 7.01 17.83 14.44
N TRP A 16 8.15 17.18 14.19
CA TRP A 16 8.24 15.92 13.45
C TRP A 16 8.28 14.73 14.41
N ILE A 17 7.51 13.68 14.11
CA ILE A 17 7.47 12.44 14.89
C ILE A 17 7.83 11.25 14.00
N PRO A 18 8.57 10.25 14.51
CA PRO A 18 8.92 9.06 13.72
C PRO A 18 7.68 8.22 13.45
N ARG A 19 7.50 7.79 12.18
CA ARG A 19 6.41 6.93 11.74
C ARG A 19 6.91 5.58 11.22
N TYR A 20 7.93 5.59 10.36
CA TYR A 20 8.49 4.40 9.74
C TYR A 20 9.99 4.26 10.00
N THR A 21 10.43 3.03 10.26
CA THR A 21 11.85 2.70 10.37
C THR A 21 12.52 2.67 9.01
N LEU A 22 13.86 2.70 8.99
CA LEU A 22 14.63 2.57 7.74
C LEU A 22 14.29 1.25 7.01
N LEU A 23 14.15 0.15 7.75
CA LEU A 23 13.83 -1.15 7.15
C LEU A 23 12.44 -1.17 6.53
N GLU A 24 11.40 -0.67 7.20
CA GLU A 24 10.05 -0.57 6.64
C GLU A 24 10.05 0.24 5.34
N ARG A 25 10.79 1.33 5.30
CA ARG A 25 10.94 2.19 4.11
C ARG A 25 11.70 1.47 2.99
N ALA A 26 12.82 0.82 3.32
CA ALA A 26 13.59 0.05 2.35
C ALA A 26 12.76 -1.07 1.73
N MET A 27 12.02 -1.82 2.56
CA MET A 27 11.11 -2.87 2.07
C MET A 27 10.01 -2.34 1.17
N HIS A 28 9.40 -1.20 1.53
CA HIS A 28 8.40 -0.55 0.67
C HIS A 28 8.98 -0.19 -0.71
N TRP A 29 10.15 0.47 -0.75
CA TRP A 29 10.74 0.90 -2.02
C TRP A 29 11.27 -0.27 -2.85
N LEU A 30 11.83 -1.31 -2.22
CA LEU A 30 12.24 -2.53 -2.91
C LEU A 30 11.02 -3.29 -3.48
N HIS A 31 9.93 -3.37 -2.71
CA HIS A 31 8.68 -3.98 -3.18
C HIS A 31 8.11 -3.20 -4.38
N THR A 32 8.10 -1.87 -4.33
CA THR A 32 7.68 -1.02 -5.45
C THR A 32 8.60 -1.19 -6.67
N ALA A 33 9.91 -1.22 -6.46
CA ALA A 33 10.91 -1.39 -7.54
C ALA A 33 10.83 -2.75 -8.24
N THR A 34 10.30 -3.78 -7.56
CA THR A 34 10.05 -5.09 -8.17
C THR A 34 8.64 -5.20 -8.75
N PHE A 35 7.64 -4.61 -8.09
CA PHE A 35 6.24 -4.63 -8.54
C PHE A 35 6.04 -3.91 -9.88
N VAL A 36 6.61 -2.71 -10.05
CA VAL A 36 6.40 -1.91 -11.28
C VAL A 36 6.88 -2.63 -12.55
N PRO A 37 8.10 -3.19 -12.61
CA PRO A 37 8.52 -3.99 -13.77
C PRO A 37 7.68 -5.26 -13.96
N LEU A 38 7.21 -5.90 -12.87
CA LEU A 38 6.29 -7.03 -12.96
C LEU A 38 4.96 -6.63 -13.58
N ALA A 39 4.41 -5.49 -13.16
CA ALA A 39 3.17 -4.96 -13.74
C ALA A 39 3.33 -4.66 -15.23
N ILE A 40 4.44 -4.05 -15.65
CA ILE A 40 4.74 -3.74 -17.06
C ILE A 40 4.87 -5.03 -17.88
N THR A 41 5.70 -5.97 -17.42
CA THR A 41 5.91 -7.23 -18.15
C THR A 41 4.64 -8.10 -18.15
N GLY A 42 3.89 -8.14 -17.05
CA GLY A 42 2.58 -8.78 -16.95
C GLY A 42 1.57 -8.16 -17.91
N PHE A 43 1.49 -6.83 -17.98
CA PHE A 43 0.61 -6.12 -18.89
C PHE A 43 0.89 -6.45 -20.36
N ILE A 44 2.17 -6.54 -20.75
CA ILE A 44 2.56 -6.93 -22.12
C ILE A 44 2.10 -8.36 -22.43
N MET A 45 2.27 -9.30 -21.51
CA MET A 45 1.87 -10.70 -21.69
C MET A 45 0.35 -10.90 -21.65
N TYR A 46 -0.36 -10.10 -20.85
CA TYR A 46 -1.82 -10.18 -20.69
C TYR A 46 -2.58 -9.57 -21.88
N THR A 47 -2.02 -8.52 -22.50
CA THR A 47 -2.76 -7.65 -23.42
C THR A 47 -2.70 -8.15 -24.86
N PRO A 48 -3.84 -8.50 -25.52
CA PRO A 48 -3.84 -9.11 -26.86
C PRO A 48 -3.13 -8.27 -27.94
N TRP A 49 -3.30 -6.95 -27.94
CA TRP A 49 -2.65 -6.07 -28.94
C TRP A 49 -1.14 -5.87 -28.73
N LEU A 50 -0.60 -6.29 -27.58
CA LEU A 50 0.84 -6.31 -27.29
C LEU A 50 1.44 -7.71 -27.47
N GLN A 51 0.65 -8.69 -27.87
CA GLN A 51 1.06 -10.09 -27.94
C GLN A 51 2.23 -10.34 -28.91
N SER A 52 2.39 -9.50 -29.94
CA SER A 52 3.56 -9.54 -30.80
C SER A 52 4.88 -9.32 -30.07
N LEU A 53 4.90 -8.49 -29.05
CA LEU A 53 6.06 -8.27 -28.18
C LEU A 53 6.32 -9.46 -27.25
N ALA A 54 5.28 -10.21 -26.91
CA ALA A 54 5.36 -11.38 -26.03
C ALA A 54 5.72 -12.68 -26.78
N GLN A 55 6.05 -12.63 -28.08
CA GLN A 55 6.43 -13.76 -28.90
C GLN A 55 7.91 -13.73 -29.30
N GLY A 56 8.44 -14.86 -29.81
CA GLY A 56 9.81 -14.96 -30.26
C GLY A 56 10.85 -14.65 -29.17
N GLU A 57 11.96 -14.05 -29.56
CA GLU A 57 13.08 -13.70 -28.68
C GLU A 57 12.68 -12.61 -27.67
N SER A 58 11.95 -11.58 -28.11
CA SER A 58 11.44 -10.53 -27.21
C SER A 58 10.54 -11.11 -26.12
N GLY A 59 9.67 -12.04 -26.47
CA GLY A 59 8.81 -12.71 -25.51
C GLY A 59 9.59 -13.58 -24.51
N GLN A 60 10.68 -14.23 -24.94
CA GLN A 60 11.56 -14.97 -24.04
C GLN A 60 12.23 -14.01 -23.03
N LEU A 61 12.73 -12.87 -23.49
CA LEU A 61 13.35 -11.86 -22.66
C LEU A 61 12.36 -11.24 -21.66
N ILE A 62 11.12 -10.92 -22.09
CA ILE A 62 10.06 -10.40 -21.21
C ILE A 62 9.75 -11.39 -20.10
N ARG A 63 9.58 -12.68 -20.43
CA ARG A 63 9.34 -13.75 -19.43
C ARG A 63 10.53 -13.95 -18.50
N LEU A 64 11.75 -13.80 -18.98
CA LEU A 64 12.95 -13.86 -18.14
C LEU A 64 12.96 -12.74 -17.12
N TRP A 65 12.77 -11.49 -17.55
CA TRP A 65 12.70 -10.33 -16.63
C TRP A 65 11.54 -10.43 -15.65
N HIS A 66 10.37 -10.89 -16.12
CA HIS A 66 9.22 -11.14 -15.24
C HIS A 66 9.60 -12.10 -14.10
N ARG A 67 10.28 -13.21 -14.38
CA ARG A 67 10.73 -14.18 -13.39
C ARG A 67 11.80 -13.59 -12.44
N ILE A 68 12.76 -12.83 -12.98
CA ILE A 68 13.80 -12.17 -12.17
C ILE A 68 13.15 -11.21 -11.14
N PHE A 69 12.25 -10.34 -11.60
CA PHE A 69 11.54 -9.44 -10.70
C PHE A 69 10.58 -10.18 -9.76
N ALA A 70 9.99 -11.30 -10.19
CA ALA A 70 9.13 -12.14 -9.33
C ALA A 70 9.91 -12.74 -8.15
N ILE A 71 11.15 -13.16 -8.35
CA ILE A 71 12.03 -13.59 -7.24
C ILE A 71 12.23 -12.45 -6.25
N GLY A 72 12.60 -11.26 -6.73
CA GLY A 72 12.77 -10.07 -5.89
C GLY A 72 11.49 -9.72 -5.12
N PHE A 73 10.36 -9.68 -5.83
CA PHE A 73 9.04 -9.41 -5.26
C PHE A 73 8.63 -10.43 -4.19
N GLY A 74 8.96 -11.70 -4.41
CA GLY A 74 8.71 -12.78 -3.44
C GLY A 74 9.59 -12.69 -2.20
N VAL A 75 10.88 -12.39 -2.38
CA VAL A 75 11.88 -12.37 -1.30
C VAL A 75 11.70 -11.19 -0.35
N VAL A 76 11.30 -10.02 -0.85
CA VAL A 76 11.21 -8.78 -0.03
C VAL A 76 10.31 -8.96 1.20
N PRO A 77 9.03 -9.36 1.11
CA PRO A 77 8.19 -9.52 2.30
C PRO A 77 8.65 -10.66 3.21
N ILE A 78 9.20 -11.75 2.66
CA ILE A 78 9.76 -12.85 3.44
C ILE A 78 10.94 -12.35 4.29
N THR A 79 11.84 -11.57 3.69
CA THR A 79 12.96 -10.93 4.38
C THR A 79 12.48 -10.06 5.55
N TYR A 80 11.43 -9.25 5.33
CA TYR A 80 10.86 -8.44 6.40
C TYR A 80 10.34 -9.27 7.57
N VAL A 81 9.60 -10.35 7.28
CA VAL A 81 9.07 -11.26 8.32
C VAL A 81 10.21 -11.93 9.10
N ILE A 82 11.27 -12.37 8.42
CA ILE A 82 12.42 -13.03 9.07
C ILE A 82 13.18 -12.06 9.98
N PHE A 83 13.51 -10.86 9.50
CA PHE A 83 14.33 -9.92 10.25
C PHE A 83 13.56 -9.08 11.28
N GLN A 84 12.24 -8.94 11.11
CA GLN A 84 11.38 -8.13 12.00
C GLN A 84 10.06 -8.84 12.34
N PRO A 85 10.09 -10.10 12.87
CA PRO A 85 8.87 -10.90 13.06
C PRO A 85 7.84 -10.21 13.98
N ARG A 86 8.32 -9.59 15.06
CA ARG A 86 7.43 -8.87 15.99
C ARG A 86 6.73 -7.68 15.31
N ARG A 87 7.47 -6.92 14.50
CA ARG A 87 6.89 -5.78 13.76
C ARG A 87 5.96 -6.22 12.65
N ALA A 88 6.29 -7.30 11.94
CA ALA A 88 5.42 -7.89 10.93
C ALA A 88 4.06 -8.29 11.52
N ILE A 89 4.08 -8.98 12.67
CA ILE A 89 2.85 -9.35 13.40
C ILE A 89 2.08 -8.10 13.87
N MET A 90 2.78 -7.09 14.40
CA MET A 90 2.13 -5.85 14.82
C MET A 90 1.49 -5.12 13.64
N SER A 91 2.20 -4.96 12.53
CA SER A 91 1.67 -4.34 11.32
C SER A 91 0.47 -5.10 10.76
N PHE A 92 0.51 -6.44 10.78
CA PHE A 92 -0.63 -7.26 10.37
C PHE A 92 -1.86 -7.03 11.26
N LYS A 93 -1.67 -6.93 12.60
CA LYS A 93 -2.75 -6.57 13.52
C LYS A 93 -3.30 -5.16 13.27
N GLU A 94 -2.42 -4.21 12.95
CA GLU A 94 -2.81 -2.83 12.60
C GLU A 94 -3.61 -2.75 11.29
N PHE A 95 -3.49 -3.73 10.38
CA PHE A 95 -4.32 -3.84 9.17
C PHE A 95 -5.70 -4.44 9.41
N MET A 96 -6.00 -4.97 10.58
CA MET A 96 -7.34 -5.50 10.89
C MET A 96 -8.37 -4.37 10.92
N PHE A 97 -9.54 -4.66 10.31
CA PHE A 97 -10.65 -3.71 10.27
C PHE A 97 -11.42 -3.68 11.58
N GLY A 98 -11.87 -2.49 11.95
CA GLY A 98 -12.77 -2.24 13.06
C GLY A 98 -14.02 -1.44 12.64
N ARG A 99 -14.89 -1.13 13.58
CA ARG A 99 -16.13 -0.37 13.31
C ARG A 99 -15.84 1.02 12.72
N ASP A 100 -14.78 1.68 13.20
CA ASP A 100 -14.39 3.01 12.75
C ASP A 100 -13.92 3.01 11.28
N ASP A 101 -13.41 1.86 10.78
CA ASP A 101 -13.01 1.71 9.39
C ASP A 101 -14.21 1.72 8.44
N ILE A 102 -15.35 1.14 8.86
CA ILE A 102 -16.60 1.15 8.09
C ILE A 102 -17.13 2.59 7.98
N GLU A 103 -17.11 3.33 9.08
CA GLU A 103 -17.58 4.71 9.10
C GLU A 103 -16.65 5.63 8.30
N TRP A 104 -15.34 5.41 8.38
CA TRP A 104 -14.35 6.09 7.53
C TRP A 104 -14.63 5.84 6.05
N ALA A 105 -14.84 4.59 5.64
CA ALA A 105 -15.09 4.23 4.24
C ALA A 105 -16.35 4.92 3.67
N LYS A 106 -17.41 5.05 4.45
CA LYS A 106 -18.64 5.75 4.05
C LYS A 106 -18.41 7.23 3.75
N ASN A 107 -17.48 7.87 4.46
CA ASN A 107 -17.21 9.31 4.35
C ASN A 107 -16.01 9.62 3.42
N ALA A 108 -15.20 8.63 3.06
CA ALA A 108 -13.93 8.82 2.35
C ALA A 108 -14.11 9.53 0.99
N VAL A 109 -15.10 9.14 0.19
CA VAL A 109 -15.36 9.73 -1.13
C VAL A 109 -15.73 11.22 -0.97
N ALA A 110 -16.63 11.53 -0.03
CA ALA A 110 -17.04 12.90 0.23
C ALA A 110 -15.88 13.76 0.73
N TYR A 111 -15.03 13.21 1.60
CA TYR A 111 -13.88 13.90 2.16
C TYR A 111 -12.78 14.14 1.12
N TYR A 112 -12.30 13.08 0.43
CA TYR A 112 -11.13 13.17 -0.44
C TYR A 112 -11.44 13.72 -1.85
N LEU A 113 -12.63 13.42 -2.40
CA LEU A 113 -12.95 13.79 -3.78
C LEU A 113 -13.92 14.96 -3.89
N LEU A 114 -14.81 15.17 -2.91
CA LEU A 114 -15.81 16.24 -2.96
C LEU A 114 -15.48 17.42 -2.04
N GLY A 115 -14.35 17.36 -1.30
CA GLY A 115 -13.91 18.44 -0.40
C GLY A 115 -14.86 18.70 0.78
N LYS A 116 -15.70 17.74 1.14
CA LYS A 116 -16.59 17.86 2.31
C LYS A 116 -15.82 17.50 3.56
N HIS A 117 -15.30 18.50 4.24
CA HIS A 117 -14.57 18.34 5.49
C HIS A 117 -15.56 18.10 6.65
N GLY A 118 -16.06 16.86 6.76
CA GLY A 118 -16.78 16.39 7.93
C GLY A 118 -15.81 15.76 8.94
N VAL A 119 -16.31 15.48 10.14
CA VAL A 119 -15.51 14.84 11.20
C VAL A 119 -15.27 13.37 10.84
N MET A 120 -14.08 13.08 10.34
CA MET A 120 -13.67 11.70 10.05
C MET A 120 -13.43 10.91 11.33
N PRO A 121 -13.82 9.61 11.40
CA PRO A 121 -13.57 8.78 12.55
C PRO A 121 -12.06 8.62 12.79
N PRO A 122 -11.61 8.60 14.06
CA PRO A 122 -10.19 8.58 14.39
C PRO A 122 -9.53 7.29 13.92
N GLN A 123 -8.38 7.42 13.27
CA GLN A 123 -7.62 6.31 12.70
C GLN A 123 -6.36 5.98 13.49
N GLY A 124 -5.90 4.73 13.37
CA GLY A 124 -4.64 4.25 13.94
C GLY A 124 -3.42 4.72 13.13
N ARG A 125 -2.29 4.01 13.27
CA ARG A 125 -1.06 4.27 12.49
C ARG A 125 -1.31 4.17 10.99
N PHE A 126 -2.22 3.27 10.58
CA PHE A 126 -2.75 3.17 9.23
C PHE A 126 -4.22 3.60 9.21
N ASN A 127 -4.60 4.42 8.25
CA ASN A 127 -5.99 4.71 7.97
C ASN A 127 -6.64 3.57 7.17
N THR A 128 -7.96 3.58 7.06
CA THR A 128 -8.72 2.52 6.38
C THR A 128 -8.27 2.31 4.93
N GLY A 129 -7.94 3.36 4.19
CA GLY A 129 -7.44 3.26 2.83
C GLY A 129 -6.07 2.57 2.76
N GLU A 130 -5.15 2.93 3.68
CA GLU A 130 -3.84 2.27 3.82
C GLU A 130 -3.98 0.80 4.23
N LYS A 131 -4.93 0.47 5.13
CA LYS A 131 -5.24 -0.92 5.51
C LYS A 131 -5.78 -1.73 4.33
N MET A 132 -6.73 -1.19 3.58
CA MET A 132 -7.28 -1.81 2.38
C MET A 132 -6.18 -2.11 1.36
N ASN A 133 -5.37 -1.11 1.03
CA ASN A 133 -4.25 -1.28 0.12
C ASN A 133 -3.28 -2.37 0.61
N GLY A 134 -2.89 -2.33 1.88
CA GLY A 134 -1.98 -3.31 2.47
C GLY A 134 -2.52 -4.74 2.40
N LEU A 135 -3.78 -4.97 2.78
CA LEU A 135 -4.40 -6.30 2.74
C LEU A 135 -4.56 -6.83 1.32
N ILE A 136 -5.02 -5.99 0.38
CA ILE A 136 -5.15 -6.38 -1.03
C ILE A 136 -3.79 -6.76 -1.61
N MET A 137 -2.74 -5.98 -1.33
CA MET A 137 -1.39 -6.29 -1.81
C MET A 137 -0.83 -7.59 -1.19
N ILE A 138 -1.08 -7.85 0.10
CA ILE A 138 -0.69 -9.10 0.76
C ILE A 138 -1.42 -10.30 0.14
N LEU A 139 -2.74 -10.21 -0.06
CA LEU A 139 -3.53 -11.28 -0.67
C LEU A 139 -3.09 -11.53 -2.12
N SER A 140 -2.89 -10.47 -2.90
CA SER A 140 -2.38 -10.58 -4.27
C SER A 140 -1.00 -11.22 -4.31
N TRP A 141 -0.10 -10.86 -3.37
CA TRP A 141 1.22 -11.47 -3.26
C TRP A 141 1.14 -12.98 -3.01
N ILE A 142 0.23 -13.44 -2.13
CA ILE A 142 0.00 -14.87 -1.87
C ILE A 142 -0.48 -15.58 -3.14
N VAL A 143 -1.46 -14.99 -3.83
CA VAL A 143 -1.99 -15.54 -5.10
C VAL A 143 -0.89 -15.61 -6.16
N PHE A 144 -0.10 -14.54 -6.34
CA PHE A 144 1.03 -14.51 -7.26
C PHE A 144 2.09 -15.55 -6.94
N ALA A 145 2.42 -15.75 -5.66
CA ALA A 145 3.39 -16.75 -5.25
C ALA A 145 2.92 -18.17 -5.60
N ILE A 146 1.68 -18.52 -5.27
CA ILE A 146 1.11 -19.85 -5.54
C ILE A 146 0.99 -20.10 -7.05
N THR A 147 0.33 -19.18 -7.76
CA THR A 147 0.03 -19.34 -9.18
C THR A 147 1.29 -19.19 -10.04
N GLY A 148 2.14 -18.22 -9.73
CA GLY A 148 3.38 -17.97 -10.46
C GLY A 148 4.38 -19.13 -10.34
N LEU A 149 4.59 -19.66 -9.13
CA LEU A 149 5.44 -20.84 -8.93
C LEU A 149 4.82 -22.07 -9.59
N GLY A 150 3.51 -22.28 -9.47
CA GLY A 150 2.82 -23.38 -10.12
C GLY A 150 2.97 -23.35 -11.66
N MET A 151 2.78 -22.18 -12.27
CA MET A 151 2.97 -22.00 -13.73
C MET A 151 4.45 -22.16 -14.13
N TRP A 152 5.40 -21.66 -13.32
CA TRP A 152 6.82 -21.77 -13.61
C TRP A 152 7.30 -23.21 -13.58
N PHE A 153 6.85 -23.98 -12.59
CA PHE A 153 7.25 -25.38 -12.41
C PHE A 153 6.20 -26.38 -12.94
N TYR A 154 5.31 -25.95 -13.83
CA TYR A 154 4.19 -26.73 -14.37
C TYR A 154 4.59 -28.16 -14.80
N ASN A 155 5.64 -28.28 -15.63
CA ASN A 155 6.12 -29.57 -16.12
C ASN A 155 6.75 -30.44 -15.03
N VAL A 156 7.49 -29.80 -14.10
CA VAL A 156 8.16 -30.52 -13.01
C VAL A 156 7.16 -31.07 -12.00
N LEU A 157 6.10 -30.30 -11.74
CA LEU A 157 5.03 -30.66 -10.81
C LEU A 157 3.98 -31.61 -11.46
N GLY A 158 4.06 -31.86 -12.75
CA GLY A 158 3.10 -32.73 -13.46
C GLY A 158 1.66 -32.24 -13.36
N LEU A 159 1.43 -30.92 -13.38
CA LEU A 159 0.10 -30.36 -13.20
C LEU A 159 -0.78 -30.63 -14.43
N SER A 160 -2.10 -30.79 -14.21
CA SER A 160 -3.05 -30.91 -15.31
C SER A 160 -3.24 -29.58 -16.05
N ALA A 161 -3.59 -29.66 -17.34
CA ALA A 161 -3.89 -28.49 -18.16
C ALA A 161 -5.01 -27.62 -17.58
N GLY A 162 -6.03 -28.23 -16.98
CA GLY A 162 -7.11 -27.52 -16.32
C GLY A 162 -6.64 -26.74 -15.09
N LEU A 163 -5.75 -27.32 -14.27
CA LEU A 163 -5.19 -26.61 -13.11
C LEU A 163 -4.29 -25.44 -13.57
N PHE A 164 -3.51 -25.62 -14.64
CA PHE A 164 -2.73 -24.53 -15.21
C PHE A 164 -3.61 -23.36 -15.66
N GLN A 165 -4.73 -23.62 -16.33
CA GLN A 165 -5.68 -22.58 -16.75
C GLN A 165 -6.27 -21.81 -15.55
N TRP A 166 -6.60 -22.51 -14.46
CA TRP A 166 -7.03 -21.86 -13.23
C TRP A 166 -5.95 -20.99 -12.59
N MET A 167 -4.69 -21.44 -12.62
CA MET A 167 -3.56 -20.63 -12.14
C MET A 167 -3.39 -19.35 -12.96
N VAL A 168 -3.48 -19.43 -14.28
CA VAL A 168 -3.46 -18.25 -15.16
C VAL A 168 -4.61 -17.32 -14.81
N PHE A 169 -5.83 -17.83 -14.71
CA PHE A 169 -7.00 -17.01 -14.36
C PHE A 169 -6.84 -16.26 -13.04
N PHE A 170 -6.43 -16.94 -11.96
CA PHE A 170 -6.24 -16.27 -10.66
C PHE A 170 -5.04 -15.32 -10.65
N HIS A 171 -3.98 -15.63 -11.40
CA HIS A 171 -2.84 -14.74 -11.58
C HIS A 171 -3.24 -13.43 -12.25
N ASP A 172 -4.00 -13.52 -13.34
CA ASP A 172 -4.51 -12.38 -14.09
C ASP A 172 -5.52 -11.57 -13.27
N LEU A 173 -6.40 -12.23 -12.52
CA LEU A 173 -7.33 -11.57 -11.61
C LEU A 173 -6.57 -10.78 -10.51
N ALA A 174 -5.55 -11.39 -9.90
CA ALA A 174 -4.71 -10.73 -8.91
C ALA A 174 -3.93 -9.56 -9.53
N PHE A 175 -3.48 -9.70 -10.78
CA PHE A 175 -2.84 -8.62 -11.54
C PHE A 175 -3.79 -7.42 -11.71
N ILE A 176 -5.00 -7.63 -12.21
CA ILE A 176 -5.99 -6.55 -12.39
C ILE A 176 -6.26 -5.84 -11.06
N VAL A 177 -6.53 -6.61 -10.00
CA VAL A 177 -6.85 -6.06 -8.68
C VAL A 177 -5.66 -5.28 -8.09
N SER A 178 -4.46 -5.84 -8.12
CA SER A 178 -3.28 -5.20 -7.53
C SER A 178 -2.83 -3.96 -8.31
N VAL A 179 -2.89 -3.97 -9.64
CA VAL A 179 -2.56 -2.80 -10.47
C VAL A 179 -3.58 -1.70 -10.29
N SER A 180 -4.89 -2.01 -10.22
CA SER A 180 -5.93 -1.03 -9.93
C SER A 180 -5.70 -0.37 -8.56
N MET A 181 -5.39 -1.18 -7.55
CA MET A 181 -5.09 -0.67 -6.21
C MET A 181 -3.78 0.14 -6.18
N PHE A 182 -2.76 -0.26 -6.94
CA PHE A 182 -1.53 0.51 -7.10
C PHE A 182 -1.79 1.91 -7.68
N PHE A 183 -2.64 2.03 -8.70
CA PHE A 183 -2.98 3.35 -9.27
C PHE A 183 -3.76 4.22 -8.29
N ILE A 184 -4.70 3.66 -7.53
CA ILE A 184 -5.42 4.39 -6.48
C ILE A 184 -4.41 4.86 -5.40
N HIS A 185 -3.54 3.95 -4.94
CA HIS A 185 -2.51 4.27 -3.95
C HIS A 185 -1.54 5.34 -4.47
N PHE A 186 -1.07 5.22 -5.68
CA PHE A 186 -0.17 6.19 -6.31
C PHE A 186 -0.83 7.57 -6.43
N PHE A 187 -2.08 7.62 -6.90
CA PHE A 187 -2.84 8.87 -6.99
C PHE A 187 -2.97 9.53 -5.63
N LEU A 188 -3.40 8.81 -4.62
CA LEU A 188 -3.56 9.36 -3.26
C LEU A 188 -2.22 9.78 -2.65
N ALA A 189 -1.16 8.98 -2.80
CA ALA A 189 0.13 9.24 -2.16
C ALA A 189 0.94 10.35 -2.84
N VAL A 190 0.85 10.48 -4.18
CA VAL A 190 1.73 11.35 -4.97
C VAL A 190 0.99 12.56 -5.54
N VAL A 191 -0.25 12.35 -6.02
CA VAL A 191 -1.00 13.39 -6.74
C VAL A 191 -1.88 14.20 -5.78
N HIS A 192 -2.54 13.55 -4.82
CA HIS A 192 -3.51 14.18 -3.94
C HIS A 192 -2.83 14.99 -2.82
N PRO A 193 -2.99 16.33 -2.75
CA PRO A 193 -2.19 17.18 -1.87
C PRO A 193 -2.39 16.92 -0.38
N LEU A 194 -3.59 16.52 0.06
CA LEU A 194 -3.88 16.22 1.47
C LEU A 194 -3.06 15.02 1.99
N MET A 195 -2.59 14.14 1.10
CA MET A 195 -1.89 12.90 1.48
C MET A 195 -0.38 12.97 1.31
N TRP A 196 0.21 14.08 0.87
CA TRP A 196 1.66 14.24 0.67
C TRP A 196 2.49 13.96 1.92
N GLN A 197 1.93 14.14 3.11
CA GLN A 197 2.61 13.74 4.36
C GLN A 197 2.84 12.22 4.44
N GLY A 198 2.02 11.41 3.78
CA GLY A 198 2.23 9.97 3.61
C GLY A 198 3.51 9.69 2.81
N LEU A 199 3.70 10.38 1.67
CA LEU A 199 4.93 10.28 0.85
C LEU A 199 6.17 10.76 1.62
N VAL A 200 6.07 11.87 2.36
CA VAL A 200 7.14 12.35 3.24
C VAL A 200 7.48 11.29 4.29
N SER A 201 6.47 10.68 4.88
CA SER A 201 6.65 9.65 5.92
C SER A 201 7.39 8.42 5.39
N ILE A 202 6.99 7.90 4.23
CA ILE A 202 7.62 6.69 3.68
C ILE A 202 9.01 6.99 3.07
N ARG A 203 9.25 8.22 2.63
CA ARG A 203 10.57 8.63 2.13
C ARG A 203 11.57 8.91 3.24
N PHE A 204 11.18 9.68 4.27
CA PHE A 204 12.08 10.20 5.29
C PHE A 204 11.92 9.54 6.66
N GLY A 205 10.83 8.81 6.90
CA GLY A 205 10.54 8.11 8.16
C GLY A 205 9.77 8.93 9.19
N TYR A 206 9.45 10.19 8.90
CA TYR A 206 8.83 11.13 9.83
C TYR A 206 7.54 11.71 9.25
N THR A 207 6.60 12.07 10.11
CA THR A 207 5.41 12.85 9.76
C THR A 207 5.28 14.06 10.69
N SER A 208 4.53 15.09 10.27
CA SER A 208 4.25 16.21 11.17
C SER A 208 3.26 15.78 12.26
N ALA A 209 3.44 16.35 13.46
CA ALA A 209 2.53 16.07 14.59
C ALA A 209 1.10 16.55 14.30
N SER A 210 0.93 17.65 13.53
CA SER A 210 -0.39 18.12 13.10
C SER A 210 -1.10 17.12 12.18
N TYR A 211 -0.40 16.60 11.17
CA TYR A 211 -0.96 15.57 10.30
C TYR A 211 -1.31 14.28 11.05
N ALA A 212 -0.44 13.85 11.97
CA ALA A 212 -0.72 12.68 12.80
C ALA A 212 -1.93 12.89 13.72
N ALA A 213 -2.08 14.09 14.27
CA ALA A 213 -3.24 14.45 15.09
C ALA A 213 -4.55 14.43 14.31
N GLU A 214 -4.54 14.87 13.06
CA GLU A 214 -5.72 14.96 12.20
C GLU A 214 -6.09 13.61 11.56
N HIS A 215 -5.10 12.93 10.94
CA HIS A 215 -5.37 11.73 10.14
C HIS A 215 -5.12 10.40 10.86
N HIS A 216 -4.38 10.42 11.99
CA HIS A 216 -3.99 9.25 12.75
C HIS A 216 -4.18 9.46 14.27
N ALA A 217 -5.32 10.05 14.65
CA ALA A 217 -5.57 10.51 16.01
C ALA A 217 -5.42 9.41 17.08
N LYS A 218 -5.88 8.17 16.79
CA LYS A 218 -5.70 7.04 17.72
C LYS A 218 -4.23 6.68 17.94
N TRP A 219 -3.42 6.76 16.89
CA TRP A 219 -1.98 6.54 17.02
C TRP A 219 -1.28 7.67 17.78
N TYR A 220 -1.71 8.93 17.56
CA TYR A 220 -1.08 10.11 18.14
C TYR A 220 -1.50 10.38 19.61
N TYR A 221 -2.82 10.31 19.90
CA TYR A 221 -3.37 10.62 21.23
C TYR A 221 -3.68 9.39 22.09
N GLY A 222 -3.70 8.20 21.48
CA GLY A 222 -4.26 6.98 22.07
C GLY A 222 -5.76 6.83 21.77
N GLU A 223 -6.24 5.60 21.80
CA GLU A 223 -7.59 5.24 21.34
C GLU A 223 -8.70 5.95 22.10
N LYS A 224 -8.62 5.94 23.46
CA LYS A 224 -9.65 6.53 24.34
C LYS A 224 -9.81 8.02 24.08
N ARG A 225 -8.71 8.77 24.15
CA ARG A 225 -8.73 10.23 23.97
C ARG A 225 -9.17 10.64 22.57
N ALA A 226 -8.73 9.92 21.54
CA ALA A 226 -9.12 10.21 20.17
C ALA A 226 -10.63 10.02 19.94
N LYS A 227 -11.23 8.99 20.55
CA LYS A 227 -12.68 8.77 20.50
C LYS A 227 -13.47 9.86 21.24
N GLU A 228 -13.03 10.23 22.44
CA GLU A 228 -13.66 11.31 23.22
C GLU A 228 -13.67 12.63 22.41
N MET A 229 -12.55 13.01 21.82
CA MET A 229 -12.43 14.22 20.99
C MET A 229 -13.34 14.16 19.76
N TRP A 230 -13.42 13.02 19.10
CA TRP A 230 -14.28 12.83 17.94
C TRP A 230 -15.75 12.88 18.28
N GLU A 231 -16.20 12.25 19.37
CA GLU A 231 -17.58 12.30 19.83
C GLU A 231 -17.99 13.73 20.23
N GLN A 232 -17.08 14.48 20.84
CA GLN A 232 -17.30 15.88 21.17
C GLN A 232 -17.48 16.72 19.91
N ALA A 233 -16.57 16.62 18.93
CA ALA A 233 -16.64 17.36 17.67
C ALA A 233 -17.94 17.07 16.89
N ARG A 234 -18.41 15.81 16.91
CA ARG A 234 -19.70 15.44 16.29
C ARG A 234 -20.91 16.10 16.96
N LYS A 235 -20.89 16.28 18.28
CA LYS A 235 -21.97 16.96 19.01
C LYS A 235 -22.00 18.45 18.76
N GLU A 236 -20.83 19.06 18.48
CA GLU A 236 -20.68 20.48 18.18
C GLU A 236 -21.01 20.83 16.71
N GLY A 237 -21.29 19.82 15.86
CA GLY A 237 -21.76 20.02 14.49
C GLY A 237 -20.67 20.35 13.47
N HIS A 238 -19.43 20.02 13.76
CA HIS A 238 -18.28 20.17 12.86
C HIS A 238 -18.09 18.95 11.97
#